data_c61a6a7a2ef47ba6859f812f16e64c6b
#
_entry.id   c61a6a7a2ef47ba6859f812f16e64c6b
#
_cell.length_a   1.000
_cell.length_b   1.000
_cell.length_c   1.000
_cell.angle_alpha   90.00
_cell.angle_beta   90.00
_cell.angle_gamma   90.00
#
_symmetry.space_group_name_H-M   'P 1'
#
loop_
_entity.id
_entity.type
_entity.pdbx_description
1 polymer ?
#
loop_
_entity_poly.entity_id
_entity_poly.type
_entity_poly.pdbx_seq_one_letter_code
_entity_poly.pdbx_strand_id
1 'polypeptide(L)' 'MKNIGYTFWRDDDFLVGCLDEYPDYWTQGVNERELRENLLDLYKDLAI' A
#
# COMPACT_ATOMS: atom_id res chain seq x y z
N MET A 1 -12.39 15.19 1.00
CA MET A 1 -11.24 14.33 1.34
C MET A 1 -10.93 13.42 0.16
N LYS A 2 -9.68 13.36 -0.23
CA LYS A 2 -9.27 12.53 -1.36
C LYS A 2 -9.17 11.06 -0.95
N ASN A 3 -9.80 10.20 -1.73
CA ASN A 3 -9.67 8.77 -1.53
C ASN A 3 -8.43 8.26 -2.24
N ILE A 4 -7.67 7.42 -1.56
CA ILE A 4 -6.46 6.82 -2.11
C ILE A 4 -6.77 5.37 -2.45
N GLY A 5 -6.74 5.05 -3.74
CA GLY A 5 -6.98 3.70 -4.19
C GLY A 5 -5.72 2.85 -4.09
N TYR A 6 -5.90 1.58 -3.78
CA TYR A 6 -4.77 0.66 -3.73
C TYR A 6 -5.24 -0.73 -4.10
N THR A 7 -4.29 -1.55 -4.53
CA THR A 7 -4.52 -2.95 -4.90
C THR A 7 -3.61 -3.80 -4.03
N PHE A 8 -4.13 -4.92 -3.56
CA PHE A 8 -3.30 -5.80 -2.73
C PHE A 8 -3.66 -7.26 -2.99
N TRP A 9 -2.71 -8.12 -2.62
CA TRP A 9 -2.88 -9.58 -2.75
C TRP A 9 -2.07 -10.25 -1.66
N ARG A 10 -2.39 -11.53 -1.41
CA ARG A 10 -1.65 -12.32 -0.43
C ARG A 10 -0.44 -12.96 -1.10
N ASP A 11 0.71 -12.85 -0.43
CA ASP A 11 1.93 -13.49 -0.87
C ASP A 11 2.52 -14.22 0.35
N ASP A 12 2.30 -15.53 0.40
CA ASP A 12 2.72 -16.38 1.51
C ASP A 12 2.08 -15.91 2.82
N ASP A 13 2.85 -15.52 3.80
CA ASP A 13 2.34 -15.06 5.09
C ASP A 13 2.09 -13.55 5.14
N PHE A 14 2.30 -12.87 4.03
CA PHE A 14 2.21 -11.42 3.98
C PHE A 14 1.16 -10.97 2.98
N LEU A 15 0.67 -9.76 3.20
CA LEU A 15 -0.09 -9.05 2.18
C LEU A 15 0.86 -8.07 1.50
N VAL A 16 0.81 -8.04 0.19
CA VAL A 16 1.61 -7.12 -0.62
C VAL A 16 0.65 -6.20 -1.35
N GLY A 17 0.98 -4.92 -1.43
CA GLY A 17 0.10 -3.99 -2.11
C GLY A 17 0.84 -2.85 -2.75
N CYS A 18 0.16 -2.17 -3.63
CA CYS A 18 0.66 -0.98 -4.29
C CYS A 18 -0.44 0.06 -4.39
N LEU A 19 -0.02 1.31 -4.46
CA LEU A 19 -0.95 2.41 -4.70
C LEU A 19 -1.32 2.43 -6.19
N ASP A 20 -2.59 2.67 -6.48
CA ASP A 20 -3.04 2.69 -7.87
C ASP A 20 -2.37 3.80 -8.68
N GLU A 21 -2.06 4.92 -8.03
CA GLU A 21 -1.37 6.02 -8.70
C GLU A 21 0.13 5.77 -8.87
N TYR A 22 0.69 4.83 -8.12
CA TYR A 22 2.13 4.53 -8.15
C TYR A 22 2.35 3.03 -8.18
N PRO A 23 1.95 2.36 -9.27
CA PRO A 23 1.97 0.90 -9.32
C PRO A 23 3.35 0.27 -9.28
N ASP A 24 4.40 1.06 -9.50
CA ASP A 24 5.76 0.55 -9.44
C ASP A 24 6.31 0.46 -8.01
N TYR A 25 5.58 0.99 -7.04
CA TYR A 25 6.04 1.04 -5.64
C TYR A 25 5.14 0.15 -4.79
N TRP A 26 5.72 -0.91 -4.26
CA TRP A 26 5.00 -1.90 -3.47
C TRP A 26 5.45 -1.84 -2.02
N THR A 27 4.55 -2.24 -1.14
CA THR A 27 4.88 -2.43 0.27
C THR A 27 4.17 -3.68 0.76
N GLN A 28 4.43 -4.06 1.99
CA GLN A 28 3.83 -5.27 2.54
C GLN A 28 3.42 -5.07 3.99
N GLY A 29 2.63 -5.99 4.50
CA GLY A 29 2.22 -5.99 5.89
C GLY A 29 1.75 -7.38 6.27
N VAL A 30 1.71 -7.65 7.57
CA VAL A 30 1.27 -8.95 8.07
C VAL A 30 -0.24 -9.09 8.05
N ASN A 31 -0.95 -7.96 8.00
CA ASN A 31 -2.39 -7.94 7.86
C ASN A 31 -2.79 -6.68 7.09
N GLU A 32 -4.08 -6.55 6.80
CA GLU A 32 -4.56 -5.44 6.00
C GLU A 32 -4.36 -4.10 6.68
N ARG A 33 -4.53 -4.05 7.99
CA ARG A 33 -4.32 -2.81 8.74
C ARG A 33 -2.89 -2.30 8.61
N GLU A 34 -1.92 -3.19 8.80
CA GLU A 34 -0.52 -2.83 8.68
C GLU A 34 -0.18 -2.44 7.25
N LEU A 35 -0.72 -3.18 6.29
CA LEU A 35 -0.51 -2.86 4.89
C LEU A 35 -1.00 -1.45 4.56
N ARG A 36 -2.20 -1.10 5.03
CA ARG A 36 -2.75 0.23 4.77
C ARG A 36 -1.91 1.32 5.42
N GLU A 37 -1.41 1.10 6.62
CA GLU A 37 -0.53 2.05 7.27
C GLU A 37 0.74 2.27 6.47
N ASN A 38 1.32 1.18 5.98
CA ASN A 38 2.54 1.26 5.17
C ASN A 38 2.28 1.92 3.82
N LEU A 39 1.12 1.69 3.23
CA LEU A 39 0.74 2.34 1.98
C LEU A 39 0.56 3.85 2.18
N LEU A 40 0.00 4.27 3.30
CA LEU A 40 -0.13 5.69 3.59
C LEU A 40 1.22 6.36 3.75
N ASP A 41 2.16 5.70 4.42
CA ASP A 41 3.51 6.24 4.55
C ASP A 41 4.18 6.36 3.19
N LEU A 42 4.00 5.35 2.36
CA LEU A 42 4.54 5.38 1.00
C LEU A 42 3.92 6.52 0.20
N TYR A 43 2.63 6.70 0.31
CA TYR A 43 1.95 7.78 -0.38
C TYR A 43 2.48 9.15 0.01
N LYS A 44 2.71 9.35 1.31
CA LYS A 44 3.24 10.61 1.81
C LYS A 44 4.63 10.91 1.23
N ASP A 45 5.43 9.88 1.06
CA ASP A 45 6.77 10.04 0.49
C ASP A 45 6.74 10.34 -1.00
N LEU A 46 5.79 9.74 -1.72
CA LEU A 46 5.73 9.86 -3.17
C LEU A 46 4.95 11.08 -3.65
N ALA A 47 4.02 11.56 -2.86
CA ALA A 47 3.08 12.61 -3.27
C ALA A 47 3.45 14.00 -2.78
N ILE A 48 4.68 14.22 -2.39
CA ILE A 48 5.14 15.52 -1.92
C ILE A 48 5.20 16.53 -3.07
#